data_f78813cf39698221db3d0ad211c770ab
#
_entry.id   f78813cf39698221db3d0ad211c770ab
#
_cell.length_a   1.000
_cell.length_b   1.000
_cell.length_c   1.000
_cell.angle_alpha   90.00
_cell.angle_beta   90.00
_cell.angle_gamma   90.00
#
_symmetry.space_group_name_H-M   'P 1'
#
loop_
_entity.id
_entity.type
_entity.pdbx_description
1 polymer ?
#
loop_
_entity_poly.entity_id
_entity_poly.type
_entity_poly.pdbx_seq_one_letter_code
_entity_poly.pdbx_strand_id
1 'polypeptide(L)'
;NRFPCDTIAVIEHIFDNYPAGTYLLEFDRTTTYNIPTPALIYFTDKDGSKFVFSVIASSRAGERLIEPTNVIGYDQSFIDLDSTKLGTPFLYLVLFECNGENLTKQWEAPIPSHGGFNSITLRKWNYNGTYYLENNFHYAQGVGNINYNYFLIDNIRNYPHLLMTYTGTNFKRTLANVNNDKFPDYYEHIFYNLNDRVYSKDSVAFNWNEKNTLYINTKNQKQTRRY
;
A
#
# COMPACT_ATOMS: atom_id res chain seq x y z
N ASN A 1 3.61 -16.79 -24.34
CA ASN A 1 4.71 -15.86 -24.02
C ASN A 1 4.70 -15.65 -22.52
N ARG A 2 5.69 -16.20 -21.84
CA ARG A 2 5.90 -15.98 -20.41
C ARG A 2 6.25 -14.51 -20.20
N PHE A 3 5.68 -13.86 -19.19
CA PHE A 3 6.06 -12.49 -18.83
C PHE A 3 7.53 -12.53 -18.39
N PRO A 4 8.41 -11.64 -18.86
CA PRO A 4 9.84 -11.74 -18.60
C PRO A 4 10.24 -11.70 -17.13
N CYS A 5 9.38 -11.11 -16.28
CA CYS A 5 9.57 -11.05 -14.83
C CYS A 5 8.43 -11.80 -14.14
N ASP A 6 8.42 -13.11 -14.20
CA ASP A 6 7.41 -13.89 -13.48
C ASP A 6 7.65 -13.85 -11.96
N THR A 7 6.74 -14.43 -11.21
CA THR A 7 6.81 -14.48 -9.74
C THR A 7 8.12 -15.07 -9.23
N ILE A 8 8.63 -16.09 -9.90
CA ILE A 8 9.89 -16.75 -9.50
C ILE A 8 11.05 -15.79 -9.68
N ALA A 9 11.12 -15.09 -10.82
CA ALA A 9 12.18 -14.11 -11.07
C ALA A 9 12.16 -12.97 -10.03
N VAL A 10 10.96 -12.52 -9.60
CA VAL A 10 10.85 -11.49 -8.55
C VAL A 10 11.32 -12.03 -7.20
N ILE A 11 10.96 -13.25 -6.83
CA ILE A 11 11.39 -13.89 -5.57
C ILE A 11 12.92 -14.07 -5.56
N GLU A 12 13.50 -14.58 -6.64
CA GLU A 12 14.95 -14.74 -6.78
C GLU A 12 15.66 -13.38 -6.70
N HIS A 13 15.14 -12.37 -7.38
CA HIS A 13 15.72 -11.02 -7.31
C HIS A 13 15.69 -10.44 -5.88
N ILE A 14 14.60 -10.65 -5.14
CA ILE A 14 14.49 -10.21 -3.73
C ILE A 14 15.52 -10.97 -2.90
N PHE A 15 15.63 -12.27 -3.06
CA PHE A 15 16.56 -13.10 -2.32
C PHE A 15 18.03 -12.70 -2.55
N ASP A 16 18.39 -12.36 -3.79
CA ASP A 16 19.77 -12.03 -4.15
C ASP A 16 20.16 -10.58 -3.84
N ASN A 17 19.19 -9.65 -3.81
CA ASN A 17 19.50 -8.22 -3.77
C ASN A 17 19.01 -7.49 -2.50
N TYR A 18 18.25 -8.16 -1.63
CA TYR A 18 17.75 -7.59 -0.39
C TYR A 18 18.39 -8.25 0.84
N PRO A 19 18.35 -7.58 2.01
CA PRO A 19 18.83 -8.19 3.24
C PRO A 19 18.14 -9.51 3.55
N ALA A 20 18.87 -10.45 4.17
CA ALA A 20 18.31 -11.72 4.60
C ALA A 20 17.06 -11.52 5.48
N GLY A 21 16.03 -12.32 5.25
CA GLY A 21 14.73 -12.20 5.90
C GLY A 21 13.75 -11.25 5.19
N THR A 22 14.13 -10.68 4.04
CA THR A 22 13.19 -9.98 3.15
C THR A 22 12.42 -10.99 2.30
N TYR A 23 11.12 -10.82 2.19
CA TYR A 23 10.27 -11.71 1.41
C TYR A 23 9.10 -10.97 0.74
N LEU A 24 8.59 -11.58 -0.34
CA LEU A 24 7.40 -11.12 -1.04
C LEU A 24 6.17 -11.47 -0.21
N LEU A 25 5.27 -10.50 0.01
CA LEU A 25 3.98 -10.77 0.64
C LEU A 25 3.03 -11.52 -0.28
N GLU A 26 2.03 -12.13 0.33
CA GLU A 26 0.96 -12.83 -0.34
C GLU A 26 -0.38 -12.23 0.07
N PHE A 27 -1.42 -12.40 -0.73
CA PHE A 27 -2.76 -11.97 -0.38
C PHE A 27 -3.33 -12.81 0.78
N ASP A 28 -4.03 -12.15 1.69
CA ASP A 28 -4.64 -12.78 2.87
C ASP A 28 -5.62 -13.91 2.52
N ARG A 29 -6.25 -13.85 1.34
CA ARG A 29 -7.21 -14.87 0.89
C ARG A 29 -6.75 -15.53 -0.38
N THR A 30 -6.62 -16.85 -0.30
CA THR A 30 -6.44 -17.69 -1.47
C THR A 30 -7.80 -18.00 -2.09
N THR A 31 -7.95 -17.73 -3.37
CA THR A 31 -9.23 -17.88 -4.05
C THR A 31 -9.40 -19.26 -4.69
N THR A 32 -8.33 -19.93 -5.03
CA THR A 32 -8.39 -21.18 -5.80
C THR A 32 -7.33 -22.16 -5.32
N TYR A 33 -7.73 -23.36 -4.99
CA TYR A 33 -6.84 -24.48 -4.61
C TYR A 33 -5.90 -24.23 -3.41
N ASN A 34 -6.21 -23.29 -2.53
CA ASN A 34 -5.37 -22.93 -1.37
C ASN A 34 -3.91 -22.57 -1.73
N ILE A 35 -3.68 -22.08 -2.93
CA ILE A 35 -2.38 -21.58 -3.35
C ILE A 35 -2.31 -20.10 -2.98
N PRO A 36 -1.33 -19.68 -2.18
CA PRO A 36 -1.11 -18.27 -1.86
C PRO A 36 -0.90 -17.46 -3.14
N THR A 37 -1.57 -16.31 -3.23
CA THR A 37 -1.40 -15.40 -4.35
C THR A 37 -0.39 -14.33 -3.97
N PRO A 38 0.74 -14.24 -4.67
CA PRO A 38 1.75 -13.24 -4.35
C PRO A 38 1.24 -11.83 -4.58
N ALA A 39 1.70 -10.88 -3.74
CA ALA A 39 1.34 -9.48 -3.84
C ALA A 39 2.09 -8.78 -4.98
N LEU A 40 1.77 -9.18 -6.20
CA LEU A 40 2.34 -8.69 -7.45
C LEU A 40 1.25 -8.13 -8.36
N ILE A 41 1.56 -7.01 -9.03
CA ILE A 41 0.75 -6.47 -10.12
C ILE A 41 1.67 -6.18 -11.29
N TYR A 42 1.35 -6.80 -12.43
CA TYR A 42 2.06 -6.56 -13.68
C TYR A 42 1.40 -5.42 -14.43
N PHE A 43 2.24 -4.54 -14.98
CA PHE A 43 1.80 -3.38 -15.74
C PHE A 43 2.65 -3.21 -16.99
N THR A 44 1.98 -2.89 -18.10
CA THR A 44 2.66 -2.51 -19.33
C THR A 44 2.32 -1.05 -19.64
N ASP A 45 3.34 -0.21 -19.73
CA ASP A 45 3.16 1.20 -20.05
C ASP A 45 2.88 1.40 -21.54
N LYS A 46 2.50 2.62 -21.92
CA LYS A 46 2.16 2.98 -23.31
C LYS A 46 3.32 2.83 -24.29
N ASP A 47 4.55 2.98 -23.81
CA ASP A 47 5.79 2.78 -24.58
C ASP A 47 6.18 1.30 -24.73
N GLY A 48 5.39 0.38 -24.14
CA GLY A 48 5.66 -1.04 -24.14
C GLY A 48 6.58 -1.53 -23.03
N SER A 49 7.09 -0.64 -22.19
CA SER A 49 7.88 -0.99 -21.02
C SER A 49 7.05 -1.82 -20.03
N LYS A 50 7.66 -2.83 -19.46
CA LYS A 50 7.01 -3.77 -18.56
C LYS A 50 7.47 -3.56 -17.13
N PHE A 51 6.52 -3.50 -16.22
CA PHE A 51 6.76 -3.25 -14.80
C PHE A 51 6.06 -4.29 -13.94
N VAL A 52 6.59 -4.49 -12.74
CA VAL A 52 5.93 -5.25 -11.69
C VAL A 52 5.97 -4.44 -10.38
N PHE A 53 4.79 -4.21 -9.81
CA PHE A 53 4.64 -3.72 -8.45
C PHE A 53 4.62 -4.91 -7.51
N SER A 54 5.36 -4.82 -6.42
CA SER A 54 5.39 -5.85 -5.40
C SER A 54 5.31 -5.25 -4.01
N VAL A 55 4.69 -6.00 -3.09
CA VAL A 55 4.73 -5.66 -1.66
C VAL A 55 5.69 -6.62 -0.98
N ILE A 56 6.71 -6.07 -0.35
CA ILE A 56 7.73 -6.84 0.35
C ILE A 56 7.74 -6.51 1.84
N ALA A 57 8.11 -7.50 2.64
CA ALA A 57 8.41 -7.32 4.06
C ALA A 57 9.90 -7.50 4.29
N SER A 58 10.50 -6.60 5.05
CA SER A 58 11.91 -6.61 5.39
C SER A 58 12.14 -6.17 6.82
N SER A 59 13.24 -6.61 7.44
CA SER A 59 13.72 -6.04 8.69
C SER A 59 14.76 -4.95 8.42
N ARG A 60 14.83 -3.98 9.34
CA ARG A 60 15.88 -2.93 9.27
C ARG A 60 17.21 -3.49 9.76
N ALA A 61 18.31 -2.90 9.27
CA ALA A 61 19.64 -3.21 9.76
C ALA A 61 19.72 -3.01 11.28
N GLY A 62 20.27 -3.99 11.99
CA GLY A 62 20.39 -3.99 13.45
C GLY A 62 19.13 -4.46 14.20
N GLU A 63 18.03 -4.73 13.50
CA GLU A 63 16.85 -5.33 14.09
C GLU A 63 16.86 -6.85 13.97
N ARG A 64 15.99 -7.50 14.75
CA ARG A 64 15.84 -8.95 14.71
C ARG A 64 15.34 -9.38 13.33
N LEU A 65 16.04 -10.31 12.70
CA LEU A 65 15.63 -10.86 11.40
C LEU A 65 14.29 -11.59 11.51
N ILE A 66 13.47 -11.43 10.48
CA ILE A 66 12.32 -12.26 10.23
C ILE A 66 12.81 -13.46 9.42
N GLU A 67 12.67 -14.66 9.97
CA GLU A 67 12.86 -15.90 9.23
C GLU A 67 11.46 -16.48 8.98
N PRO A 68 10.86 -16.25 7.81
CA PRO A 68 9.49 -16.70 7.54
C PRO A 68 9.49 -18.19 7.24
N THR A 69 9.32 -18.99 8.28
CA THR A 69 8.98 -20.40 8.18
C THR A 69 7.51 -20.55 8.55
N ASN A 70 6.73 -21.23 7.73
CA ASN A 70 5.30 -21.47 7.98
C ASN A 70 4.46 -20.20 8.20
N VAL A 71 4.75 -19.12 7.48
CA VAL A 71 3.90 -17.93 7.48
C VAL A 71 2.66 -18.21 6.64
N ILE A 72 1.52 -18.33 7.30
CA ILE A 72 0.22 -18.54 6.67
C ILE A 72 -0.61 -17.28 6.86
N GLY A 73 -0.72 -16.45 5.83
CA GLY A 73 -1.45 -15.17 5.91
C GLY A 73 -0.64 -14.04 6.56
N TYR A 74 -1.29 -12.95 6.89
CA TYR A 74 -0.67 -11.69 7.32
C TYR A 74 -1.18 -11.18 8.64
N ASP A 75 -2.11 -11.86 9.22
CA ASP A 75 -2.45 -11.69 10.60
C ASP A 75 -1.41 -12.44 11.44
N GLN A 76 -0.88 -11.81 12.47
CA GLN A 76 0.08 -12.45 13.39
C GLN A 76 -0.44 -13.77 13.98
N SER A 77 -1.76 -13.96 14.00
CA SER A 77 -2.41 -15.19 14.43
C SER A 77 -2.12 -16.39 13.54
N PHE A 78 -1.60 -16.17 12.33
CA PHE A 78 -1.26 -17.23 11.38
C PHE A 78 0.24 -17.51 11.25
N ILE A 79 1.07 -16.83 12.04
CA ILE A 79 2.50 -17.11 12.11
C ILE A 79 2.72 -18.23 13.12
N ASP A 80 3.34 -19.29 12.69
CA ASP A 80 3.81 -20.33 13.61
C ASP A 80 4.95 -19.79 14.48
N LEU A 81 4.61 -19.43 15.72
CA LEU A 81 5.53 -18.83 16.69
C LEU A 81 6.66 -19.78 17.11
N ASP A 82 6.45 -21.08 17.01
CA ASP A 82 7.44 -22.07 17.44
C ASP A 82 8.57 -22.24 16.39
N SER A 83 8.23 -22.08 15.13
CA SER A 83 9.18 -22.28 14.02
C SER A 83 9.67 -20.97 13.41
N THR A 84 9.09 -19.81 13.75
CA THR A 84 9.40 -18.51 13.16
C THR A 84 10.16 -17.61 14.12
N LYS A 85 11.31 -17.11 13.71
CA LYS A 85 11.98 -16.03 14.41
C LYS A 85 11.34 -14.69 14.04
N LEU A 86 10.60 -14.14 14.98
CA LEU A 86 9.89 -12.87 14.77
C LEU A 86 10.83 -11.67 14.92
N GLY A 87 10.79 -10.79 13.96
CA GLY A 87 11.26 -9.42 14.03
C GLY A 87 10.09 -8.46 13.80
N THR A 88 10.37 -7.17 13.78
CA THR A 88 9.39 -6.16 13.34
C THR A 88 9.45 -6.08 11.81
N PRO A 89 8.42 -6.50 11.07
CA PRO A 89 8.41 -6.37 9.63
C PRO A 89 8.18 -4.92 9.24
N PHE A 90 8.98 -4.42 8.32
CA PHE A 90 8.75 -3.15 7.64
C PHE A 90 8.28 -3.46 6.22
N LEU A 91 7.13 -2.92 5.86
CA LEU A 91 6.52 -3.19 4.58
C LEU A 91 6.86 -2.10 3.56
N TYR A 92 7.09 -2.50 2.33
CA TYR A 92 7.42 -1.60 1.22
C TYR A 92 6.63 -1.97 -0.02
N LEU A 93 6.14 -0.95 -0.71
CA LEU A 93 5.69 -1.06 -2.09
C LEU A 93 6.90 -0.77 -2.99
N VAL A 94 7.23 -1.70 -3.87
CA VAL A 94 8.39 -1.60 -4.76
C VAL A 94 7.93 -1.66 -6.20
N LEU A 95 8.53 -0.83 -7.05
CA LEU A 95 8.40 -0.93 -8.50
C LEU A 95 9.69 -1.45 -9.11
N PHE A 96 9.57 -2.53 -9.86
CA PHE A 96 10.64 -3.04 -10.72
C PHE A 96 10.26 -2.86 -12.19
N GLU A 97 11.23 -2.46 -13.00
CA GLU A 97 11.15 -2.50 -14.46
C GLU A 97 11.78 -3.80 -14.96
N CYS A 98 11.10 -4.44 -15.91
CA CYS A 98 11.49 -5.71 -16.49
C CYS A 98 12.24 -5.49 -17.79
N ASN A 99 13.55 -5.70 -17.81
CA ASN A 99 14.40 -5.61 -18.99
C ASN A 99 14.91 -7.00 -19.37
N GLY A 100 14.13 -7.73 -20.19
CA GLY A 100 14.39 -9.14 -20.46
C GLY A 100 14.23 -9.95 -19.18
N GLU A 101 15.26 -10.67 -18.77
CA GLU A 101 15.28 -11.46 -17.52
C GLU A 101 15.71 -10.63 -16.30
N ASN A 102 16.15 -9.39 -16.49
CA ASN A 102 16.65 -8.54 -15.41
C ASN A 102 15.55 -7.65 -14.84
N LEU A 103 15.53 -7.55 -13.52
CA LEU A 103 14.71 -6.62 -12.75
C LEU A 103 15.55 -5.42 -12.31
N THR A 104 15.05 -4.22 -12.58
CA THR A 104 15.69 -2.99 -12.12
C THR A 104 14.73 -2.23 -11.21
N LYS A 105 15.12 -2.03 -9.95
CA LYS A 105 14.32 -1.25 -9.00
C LYS A 105 14.26 0.21 -9.43
N GLN A 106 13.05 0.72 -9.65
CA GLN A 106 12.80 2.12 -9.97
C GLN A 106 12.63 2.97 -8.70
N TRP A 107 11.82 2.50 -7.78
CA TRP A 107 11.63 3.12 -6.46
C TRP A 107 11.10 2.10 -5.46
N GLU A 108 11.20 2.48 -4.18
CA GLU A 108 10.70 1.73 -3.04
C GLU A 108 10.08 2.71 -2.05
N ALA A 109 8.80 2.54 -1.75
CA ALA A 109 8.02 3.41 -0.88
C ALA A 109 7.61 2.65 0.39
N PRO A 110 7.88 3.18 1.59
CA PRO A 110 7.46 2.54 2.82
C PRO A 110 5.94 2.52 2.93
N ILE A 111 5.41 1.41 3.45
CA ILE A 111 4.01 1.27 3.83
C ILE A 111 3.94 1.41 5.34
N PRO A 112 3.23 2.44 5.88
CA PRO A 112 3.16 2.69 7.32
C PRO A 112 2.27 1.66 8.07
N SER A 113 2.52 0.38 7.88
CA SER A 113 1.83 -0.73 8.54
C SER A 113 2.80 -1.88 8.82
N HIS A 114 2.50 -2.69 9.82
CA HIS A 114 3.32 -3.82 10.23
C HIS A 114 2.63 -5.17 10.04
N GLY A 115 1.39 -5.20 9.57
CA GLY A 115 0.64 -6.42 9.38
C GLY A 115 -0.80 -6.15 8.96
N GLY A 116 -1.60 -7.21 8.86
CA GLY A 116 -2.99 -7.11 8.43
C GLY A 116 -3.17 -6.80 6.94
N PHE A 117 -2.17 -7.11 6.12
CA PHE A 117 -2.25 -6.92 4.66
C PHE A 117 -3.34 -7.79 4.05
N ASN A 118 -4.23 -7.18 3.28
CA ASN A 118 -5.30 -7.87 2.57
C ASN A 118 -4.99 -8.01 1.09
N SER A 119 -4.67 -6.89 0.45
CA SER A 119 -4.53 -6.85 -1.01
C SER A 119 -3.79 -5.63 -1.51
N ILE A 120 -3.26 -5.76 -2.72
CA ILE A 120 -2.84 -4.65 -3.57
C ILE A 120 -3.71 -4.63 -4.82
N THR A 121 -4.14 -3.44 -5.25
CA THR A 121 -4.97 -3.27 -6.45
C THR A 121 -4.52 -2.04 -7.22
N LEU A 122 -4.32 -2.19 -8.53
CA LEU A 122 -4.08 -1.05 -9.42
C LEU A 122 -5.42 -0.43 -9.79
N ARG A 123 -5.58 0.85 -9.52
CA ARG A 123 -6.79 1.62 -9.80
C ARG A 123 -6.49 2.81 -10.70
N LYS A 124 -7.53 3.30 -11.35
CA LYS A 124 -7.51 4.54 -12.12
C LYS A 124 -8.39 5.56 -11.44
N TRP A 125 -7.83 6.72 -11.13
CA TRP A 125 -8.58 7.78 -10.47
C TRP A 125 -9.54 8.46 -11.44
N ASN A 126 -10.79 8.58 -11.05
CA ASN A 126 -11.87 9.02 -11.92
C ASN A 126 -11.78 10.49 -12.37
N TYR A 127 -11.08 11.34 -11.60
CA TYR A 127 -11.00 12.76 -11.89
C TYR A 127 -10.06 13.12 -13.04
N ASN A 128 -8.88 12.52 -13.09
CA ASN A 128 -7.88 12.85 -14.11
C ASN A 128 -7.25 11.63 -14.79
N GLY A 129 -7.68 10.43 -14.41
CA GLY A 129 -7.18 9.19 -15.00
C GLY A 129 -5.80 8.75 -14.50
N THR A 130 -5.23 9.39 -13.49
CA THR A 130 -3.98 8.97 -12.85
C THR A 130 -4.13 7.59 -12.25
N TYR A 131 -3.14 6.72 -12.48
CA TYR A 131 -3.11 5.42 -11.83
C TYR A 131 -2.61 5.54 -10.39
N TYR A 132 -3.13 4.70 -9.53
CA TYR A 132 -2.62 4.54 -8.17
C TYR A 132 -2.72 3.09 -7.69
N LEU A 133 -1.82 2.71 -6.80
CA LEU A 133 -1.83 1.41 -6.11
C LEU A 133 -2.55 1.59 -4.78
N GLU A 134 -3.62 0.83 -4.58
CA GLU A 134 -4.32 0.75 -3.29
C GLU A 134 -3.83 -0.48 -2.54
N ASN A 135 -3.12 -0.28 -1.44
CA ASN A 135 -2.73 -1.35 -0.52
C ASN A 135 -3.69 -1.35 0.66
N ASN A 136 -4.49 -2.40 0.75
CA ASN A 136 -5.52 -2.54 1.78
C ASN A 136 -4.99 -3.33 2.98
N PHE A 137 -5.29 -2.83 4.17
CA PHE A 137 -4.93 -3.44 5.45
C PHE A 137 -6.11 -3.49 6.40
N HIS A 138 -6.17 -4.52 7.25
CA HIS A 138 -7.05 -4.53 8.40
C HIS A 138 -6.65 -3.47 9.41
N TYR A 139 -7.63 -2.88 10.07
CA TYR A 139 -7.44 -1.93 11.16
C TYR A 139 -8.15 -2.45 12.42
N ALA A 140 -7.49 -2.33 13.56
CA ALA A 140 -8.07 -2.62 14.87
C ALA A 140 -8.85 -3.95 14.90
N GLN A 141 -8.21 -5.06 14.63
CA GLN A 141 -8.79 -6.41 14.68
C GLN A 141 -10.05 -6.58 13.78
N GLY A 142 -10.07 -5.95 12.63
CA GLY A 142 -11.16 -6.07 11.66
C GLY A 142 -12.31 -5.08 11.84
N VAL A 143 -12.21 -4.14 12.80
CA VAL A 143 -13.22 -3.06 12.98
C VAL A 143 -13.24 -2.09 11.79
N GLY A 144 -12.22 -2.09 10.97
CA GLY A 144 -12.13 -1.24 9.79
C GLY A 144 -10.99 -1.63 8.86
N ASN A 145 -10.82 -0.82 7.82
CA ASN A 145 -9.77 -0.97 6.83
C ASN A 145 -9.01 0.34 6.64
N ILE A 146 -7.71 0.23 6.37
CA ILE A 146 -6.86 1.31 5.92
C ILE A 146 -6.42 1.01 4.49
N ASN A 147 -6.46 2.02 3.63
CA ASN A 147 -5.88 1.97 2.30
C ASN A 147 -4.73 2.97 2.20
N TYR A 148 -3.55 2.48 1.86
CA TYR A 148 -2.42 3.30 1.46
C TYR A 148 -2.46 3.44 -0.06
N ASN A 149 -2.83 4.64 -0.55
CA ASN A 149 -3.02 4.92 -1.96
C ASN A 149 -1.79 5.63 -2.51
N TYR A 150 -1.03 4.96 -3.37
CA TYR A 150 0.20 5.47 -3.99
C TYR A 150 -0.09 5.95 -5.40
N PHE A 151 -0.25 7.25 -5.56
CA PHE A 151 -0.59 7.90 -6.83
C PHE A 151 0.65 8.11 -7.70
N LEU A 152 0.57 7.68 -8.96
CA LEU A 152 1.61 7.85 -9.96
C LEU A 152 1.37 9.15 -10.73
N ILE A 153 1.62 10.30 -10.07
CA ILE A 153 1.17 11.62 -10.51
C ILE A 153 1.76 12.03 -11.86
N ASP A 154 3.08 11.96 -12.01
CA ASP A 154 3.76 12.46 -13.21
C ASP A 154 4.12 11.32 -14.17
N ASN A 155 4.66 10.23 -13.67
CA ASN A 155 4.85 8.98 -14.42
C ASN A 155 5.13 7.82 -13.46
N ILE A 156 5.12 6.60 -14.00
CA ILE A 156 5.30 5.38 -13.22
C ILE A 156 6.68 5.26 -12.58
N ARG A 157 7.73 5.81 -13.19
CA ARG A 157 9.11 5.72 -12.70
C ARG A 157 9.41 6.72 -11.58
N ASN A 158 8.54 7.73 -11.41
CA ASN A 158 8.70 8.71 -10.33
C ASN A 158 8.17 8.18 -9.01
N TYR A 159 8.78 8.65 -7.93
CA TYR A 159 8.33 8.29 -6.58
C TYR A 159 6.86 8.67 -6.38
N PRO A 160 6.01 7.75 -5.90
CA PRO A 160 4.57 7.97 -5.83
C PRO A 160 4.18 8.92 -4.70
N HIS A 161 3.04 9.58 -4.87
CA HIS A 161 2.42 10.38 -3.82
C HIS A 161 1.49 9.53 -2.97
N LEU A 162 1.76 9.45 -1.67
CA LEU A 162 0.95 8.68 -0.74
C LEU A 162 -0.22 9.50 -0.19
N LEU A 163 -1.42 8.94 -0.26
CA LEU A 163 -2.58 9.40 0.49
C LEU A 163 -3.26 8.22 1.19
N MET A 164 -3.32 8.27 2.52
CA MET A 164 -3.99 7.27 3.33
C MET A 164 -5.49 7.56 3.43
N THR A 165 -6.32 6.58 3.10
CA THR A 165 -7.77 6.57 3.37
C THR A 165 -8.13 5.45 4.32
N TYR A 166 -9.27 5.56 4.98
CA TYR A 166 -9.71 4.55 5.93
C TYR A 166 -11.22 4.55 6.12
N THR A 167 -11.74 3.43 6.57
CA THR A 167 -13.15 3.25 6.89
C THR A 167 -13.29 2.35 8.10
N GLY A 168 -14.07 2.79 9.07
CA GLY A 168 -14.43 2.03 10.28
C GLY A 168 -15.76 2.51 10.84
N THR A 169 -16.12 2.02 12.01
CA THR A 169 -17.43 2.30 12.62
C THR A 169 -17.66 3.79 12.90
N ASN A 170 -16.64 4.49 13.36
CA ASN A 170 -16.72 5.91 13.75
C ASN A 170 -15.57 6.77 13.22
N PHE A 171 -14.91 6.32 12.19
CA PHE A 171 -13.86 7.05 11.49
C PHE A 171 -13.90 6.72 10.01
N LYS A 172 -13.72 7.74 9.17
CA LYS A 172 -13.71 7.57 7.71
C LYS A 172 -12.98 8.72 7.05
N ARG A 173 -12.11 8.39 6.12
CA ARG A 173 -11.48 9.33 5.20
C ARG A 173 -11.63 8.81 3.78
N THR A 174 -12.10 9.66 2.88
CA THR A 174 -12.35 9.31 1.48
C THR A 174 -11.56 10.20 0.54
N LEU A 175 -11.15 9.64 -0.59
CA LEU A 175 -10.53 10.39 -1.68
C LEU A 175 -11.46 11.47 -2.19
N ALA A 176 -10.88 12.62 -2.54
CA ALA A 176 -11.56 13.76 -3.13
C ALA A 176 -10.65 14.49 -4.13
N ASN A 177 -11.24 15.39 -4.88
CA ASN A 177 -10.55 16.40 -5.67
C ASN A 177 -11.23 17.75 -5.36
N VAL A 178 -10.68 18.46 -4.40
CA VAL A 178 -11.32 19.67 -3.84
C VAL A 178 -10.95 20.92 -4.64
N ASN A 179 -9.71 21.00 -5.10
CA ASN A 179 -9.15 22.16 -5.80
C ASN A 179 -8.95 21.91 -7.30
N ASN A 180 -9.29 20.72 -7.79
CA ASN A 180 -9.19 20.30 -9.18
C ASN A 180 -7.78 20.37 -9.78
N ASP A 181 -6.76 20.13 -8.93
CA ASP A 181 -5.38 19.97 -9.38
C ASP A 181 -5.02 18.50 -9.69
N LYS A 182 -3.74 18.21 -9.94
CA LYS A 182 -3.28 16.86 -10.26
C LYS A 182 -3.14 15.94 -9.04
N PHE A 183 -3.16 16.49 -7.83
CA PHE A 183 -2.97 15.74 -6.60
C PHE A 183 -4.29 15.28 -6.00
N PRO A 184 -4.33 14.12 -5.33
CA PRO A 184 -5.49 13.69 -4.59
C PRO A 184 -5.65 14.51 -3.31
N ASP A 185 -6.90 14.88 -3.04
CA ASP A 185 -7.37 15.48 -1.81
C ASP A 185 -8.20 14.47 -1.01
N TYR A 186 -8.70 14.87 0.15
CA TYR A 186 -9.58 14.00 0.91
C TYR A 186 -10.64 14.73 1.74
N TYR A 187 -11.71 14.00 2.04
CA TYR A 187 -12.68 14.37 3.07
C TYR A 187 -12.45 13.55 4.34
N GLU A 188 -12.33 14.22 5.48
CA GLU A 188 -12.37 13.63 6.82
C GLU A 188 -13.82 13.72 7.32
N HIS A 189 -14.47 12.58 7.56
CA HIS A 189 -15.85 12.53 7.98
C HIS A 189 -16.00 12.74 9.48
N ILE A 190 -16.97 13.54 9.90
CA ILE A 190 -17.29 13.84 11.30
C ILE A 190 -18.42 12.91 11.74
N PHE A 191 -18.21 12.22 12.85
CA PHE A 191 -19.15 11.26 13.42
C PHE A 191 -19.79 11.81 14.69
N TYR A 192 -21.06 11.49 14.86
CA TYR A 192 -21.89 11.89 15.99
C TYR A 192 -22.51 10.65 16.61
N ASN A 193 -22.56 10.61 17.95
CA ASN A 193 -23.29 9.61 18.72
C ASN A 193 -24.62 10.19 19.17
N LEU A 194 -25.71 9.56 18.80
CA LEU A 194 -27.05 9.91 19.27
C LEU A 194 -27.86 8.63 19.50
N ASN A 195 -28.36 8.44 20.71
CA ASN A 195 -29.19 7.29 21.08
C ASN A 195 -28.55 5.95 20.67
N ASP A 196 -27.30 5.73 21.07
CA ASP A 196 -26.50 4.53 20.80
C ASP A 196 -26.27 4.22 19.30
N ARG A 197 -26.50 5.21 18.44
CA ARG A 197 -26.23 5.12 17.01
C ARG A 197 -25.14 6.08 16.58
N VAL A 198 -24.22 5.57 15.78
CA VAL A 198 -23.14 6.36 15.16
C VAL A 198 -23.56 6.73 13.74
N TYR A 199 -23.48 8.00 13.41
CA TYR A 199 -23.77 8.48 12.06
C TYR A 199 -22.85 9.64 11.67
N SER A 200 -22.63 9.80 10.36
CA SER A 200 -21.86 10.91 9.81
C SER A 200 -22.79 11.85 9.04
N LYS A 201 -22.78 13.12 9.40
CA LYS A 201 -23.57 14.17 8.73
C LYS A 201 -22.71 15.17 7.98
N ASP A 202 -21.44 15.28 8.35
CA ASP A 202 -20.57 16.34 7.87
C ASP A 202 -19.18 15.80 7.57
N SER A 203 -18.41 16.58 6.83
CA SER A 203 -17.03 16.28 6.52
C SER A 203 -16.19 17.55 6.40
N VAL A 204 -14.92 17.42 6.61
CA VAL A 204 -13.93 18.48 6.43
C VAL A 204 -13.05 18.13 5.25
N ALA A 205 -12.91 19.05 4.32
CA ALA A 205 -12.06 18.88 3.16
C ALA A 205 -10.62 19.31 3.47
N PHE A 206 -9.67 18.51 3.02
CA PHE A 206 -8.25 18.81 3.05
C PHE A 206 -7.69 18.73 1.64
N ASN A 207 -6.99 19.77 1.20
CA ASN A 207 -6.32 19.81 -0.08
C ASN A 207 -4.80 19.75 0.08
N TRP A 208 -4.14 19.12 -0.88
CA TRP A 208 -2.69 19.06 -0.95
C TRP A 208 -2.09 20.43 -1.26
N ASN A 209 -1.04 20.77 -0.54
CA ASN A 209 -0.22 21.94 -0.82
C ASN A 209 1.19 21.48 -1.20
N GLU A 210 1.49 21.52 -2.49
CA GLU A 210 2.75 21.03 -3.04
C GLU A 210 3.97 21.80 -2.48
N LYS A 211 3.84 23.12 -2.29
CA LYS A 211 4.93 23.96 -1.77
C LYS A 211 5.34 23.59 -0.34
N ASN A 212 4.38 23.26 0.49
CA ASN A 212 4.61 22.94 1.91
C ASN A 212 4.65 21.44 2.17
N THR A 213 4.38 20.61 1.15
CA THR A 213 4.31 19.15 1.23
C THR A 213 3.41 18.64 2.38
N LEU A 214 2.20 19.20 2.47
CA LEU A 214 1.22 18.86 3.49
C LEU A 214 -0.21 19.10 3.02
N TYR A 215 -1.17 18.46 3.71
CA TYR A 215 -2.59 18.69 3.52
C TYR A 215 -3.07 19.83 4.42
N ILE A 216 -3.87 20.74 3.85
CA ILE A 216 -4.42 21.92 4.53
C ILE A 216 -5.93 21.81 4.58
N ASN A 217 -6.52 22.00 5.78
CA ASN A 217 -7.95 22.11 5.94
C ASN A 217 -8.47 23.36 5.20
N THR A 218 -9.44 23.17 4.32
CA THR A 218 -9.98 24.25 3.48
C THR A 218 -10.73 25.34 4.27
N LYS A 219 -11.31 24.98 5.43
CA LYS A 219 -12.02 25.90 6.32
C LYS A 219 -11.13 26.52 7.41
N ASN A 220 -10.04 25.83 7.78
CA ASN A 220 -9.12 26.28 8.82
C ASN A 220 -7.67 26.01 8.42
N GLN A 221 -7.04 26.96 7.75
CA GLN A 221 -5.68 26.83 7.21
C GLN A 221 -4.58 26.57 8.26
N LYS A 222 -4.86 26.78 9.55
CA LYS A 222 -3.95 26.44 10.65
C LYS A 222 -3.92 24.94 10.93
N GLN A 223 -4.94 24.22 10.50
CA GLN A 223 -5.02 22.77 10.65
C GLN A 223 -4.39 22.08 9.44
N THR A 224 -3.25 21.46 9.66
CA THR A 224 -2.47 20.77 8.62
C THR A 224 -2.21 19.32 8.99
N ARG A 225 -1.93 18.48 7.98
CA ARG A 225 -1.55 17.07 8.14
C ARG A 225 -0.38 16.74 7.23
N ARG A 226 0.53 15.90 7.72
CA ARG A 226 1.61 15.26 6.92
C ARG A 226 1.38 13.76 6.89
N TYR A 227 1.80 13.13 5.82
CA TYR A 227 1.83 11.68 5.68
C TYR A 227 3.20 11.23 5.16
#